data_5c1dacab55de118f78bab960cf02afb0
#
_entry.id   5c1dacab55de118f78bab960cf02afb0
#
_cell.length_a   1.000
_cell.length_b   1.000
_cell.length_c   1.000
_cell.angle_alpha   90.00
_cell.angle_beta   90.00
_cell.angle_gamma   90.00
#
_symmetry.space_group_name_H-M   'P 1'
#
loop_
_entity.id
_entity.type
_entity.pdbx_description
1 polymer ?
#
loop_
_entity_poly.entity_id
_entity_poly.type
_entity_poly.pdbx_seq_one_letter_code
_entity_poly.pdbx_strand_id
1 'polypeptide(L)'
;MYGRNLGLMILVAGGLHLYFYTYKRQGTTRKFDPRELDRSNRKYVSGNQVWDNIFWSCASGITIATAYEVFFMWGYANDLLPFYLDWKKHPIGFVLTLVAIPFWSSIHFYLIHRLLHWKPLYKLAHAVHHRNENIGPWSGISMHPIEHIIYLSSILIHVVVTSHPILIFFHTQWNTIGAATSHAGFESISFRGKPVFLLGSFHHQLHHRFHSCNYGNFLVRRDQWFGTDHDGTAETWARIRRRHHGKCSPAADGG
;
A
#
# COMPACT_ATOMS: atom_id res chain seq x y z
N MET A 1 15.79 14.88 2.59
CA MET A 1 15.01 13.62 2.46
C MET A 1 13.50 13.87 2.65
N TYR A 2 13.07 14.37 3.81
CA TYR A 2 11.65 14.57 4.10
C TYR A 2 10.90 15.38 3.02
N GLY A 3 11.41 16.56 2.63
CA GLY A 3 10.78 17.38 1.58
C GLY A 3 10.63 16.66 0.23
N ARG A 4 11.61 15.81 -0.16
CA ARG A 4 11.52 14.97 -1.35
C ARG A 4 10.40 13.91 -1.20
N ASN A 5 10.39 13.19 -0.08
CA ASN A 5 9.39 12.12 0.16
C ASN A 5 7.97 12.69 0.22
N LEU A 6 7.81 13.82 0.92
CA LEU A 6 6.53 14.53 0.99
C LEU A 6 6.11 15.06 -0.39
N GLY A 7 7.03 15.68 -1.13
CA GLY A 7 6.76 16.20 -2.47
C GLY A 7 6.33 15.10 -3.44
N LEU A 8 7.01 13.94 -3.43
CA LEU A 8 6.63 12.78 -4.26
C LEU A 8 5.26 12.22 -3.85
N MET A 9 4.97 12.12 -2.56
CA MET A 9 3.66 11.67 -2.09
C MET A 9 2.54 12.63 -2.52
N ILE A 10 2.73 13.94 -2.36
CA ILE A 10 1.76 14.95 -2.81
C ILE A 10 1.58 14.89 -4.33
N LEU A 11 2.66 14.76 -5.09
CA LEU A 11 2.59 14.66 -6.55
C LEU A 11 1.81 13.43 -7.00
N VAL A 12 2.09 12.25 -6.44
CA VAL A 12 1.47 11.01 -6.88
C VAL A 12 0.08 10.83 -6.28
N ALA A 13 -0.05 10.77 -4.95
CA ALA A 13 -1.35 10.57 -4.32
C ALA A 13 -2.30 11.75 -4.57
N GLY A 14 -1.79 12.99 -4.49
CA GLY A 14 -2.55 14.20 -4.81
C GLY A 14 -2.94 14.25 -6.28
N GLY A 15 -2.02 13.97 -7.19
CA GLY A 15 -2.28 13.93 -8.64
C GLY A 15 -3.35 12.89 -9.00
N LEU A 16 -3.25 11.66 -8.47
CA LEU A 16 -4.27 10.62 -8.65
C LEU A 16 -5.62 11.04 -8.04
N HIS A 17 -5.59 11.67 -6.86
CA HIS A 17 -6.82 12.17 -6.24
C HIS A 17 -7.49 13.27 -7.08
N LEU A 18 -6.72 14.24 -7.56
CA LEU A 18 -7.24 15.29 -8.46
C LEU A 18 -7.82 14.67 -9.73
N TYR A 19 -7.13 13.75 -10.36
CA TYR A 19 -7.56 13.11 -11.60
C TYR A 19 -8.85 12.30 -11.42
N PHE A 20 -8.91 11.41 -10.43
CA PHE A 20 -10.00 10.45 -10.27
C PHE A 20 -11.19 10.98 -9.46
N TYR A 21 -10.93 11.76 -8.40
CA TYR A 21 -11.95 12.10 -7.40
C TYR A 21 -12.39 13.56 -7.45
N THR A 22 -11.49 14.49 -7.78
CA THR A 22 -11.84 15.91 -7.89
C THR A 22 -12.37 16.24 -9.28
N TYR A 23 -11.56 16.00 -10.32
CA TYR A 23 -11.94 16.29 -11.69
C TYR A 23 -12.70 15.15 -12.37
N LYS A 24 -12.76 13.97 -11.75
CA LYS A 24 -13.49 12.78 -12.23
C LYS A 24 -13.25 12.48 -13.71
N ARG A 25 -12.00 12.62 -14.18
CA ARG A 25 -11.61 12.53 -15.60
C ARG A 25 -11.96 11.19 -16.26
N GLN A 26 -12.15 10.15 -15.45
CA GLN A 26 -12.48 8.81 -15.92
C GLN A 26 -13.89 8.37 -15.45
N GLY A 27 -14.61 9.20 -14.70
CA GLY A 27 -15.90 8.84 -14.10
C GLY A 27 -15.74 7.61 -13.18
N THR A 28 -16.59 6.60 -13.39
CA THR A 28 -16.53 5.31 -12.67
C THR A 28 -15.90 4.19 -13.47
N THR A 29 -15.39 4.49 -14.66
CA THR A 29 -14.76 3.47 -15.53
C THR A 29 -13.55 2.87 -14.80
N ARG A 30 -13.56 1.56 -14.63
CA ARG A 30 -12.54 0.79 -13.88
C ARG A 30 -12.37 1.17 -12.41
N LYS A 31 -13.36 1.82 -11.80
CA LYS A 31 -13.41 2.07 -10.37
C LYS A 31 -13.82 0.80 -9.63
N PHE A 32 -13.15 0.45 -8.54
CA PHE A 32 -13.42 -0.77 -7.77
C PHE A 32 -14.74 -0.69 -6.98
N ASP A 33 -14.96 0.40 -6.28
CA ASP A 33 -16.19 0.66 -5.52
C ASP A 33 -16.86 1.93 -6.09
N PRO A 34 -18.09 1.85 -6.60
CA PRO A 34 -18.76 2.99 -7.23
C PRO A 34 -19.08 4.13 -6.25
N ARG A 35 -19.05 3.86 -4.94
CA ARG A 35 -19.35 4.87 -3.91
C ARG A 35 -18.30 5.98 -3.90
N GLU A 36 -18.71 7.19 -3.51
CA GLU A 36 -17.79 8.29 -3.21
C GLU A 36 -17.01 8.00 -1.91
N LEU A 37 -15.86 8.66 -1.75
CA LEU A 37 -15.13 8.66 -0.49
C LEU A 37 -15.94 9.40 0.59
N ASP A 38 -15.88 8.93 1.82
CA ASP A 38 -16.67 9.47 2.94
C ASP A 38 -16.27 10.92 3.25
N ARG A 39 -17.23 11.83 3.19
CA ARG A 39 -17.03 13.26 3.50
C ARG A 39 -17.51 13.66 4.90
N SER A 40 -18.35 12.84 5.53
CA SER A 40 -18.88 13.05 6.87
C SER A 40 -19.13 11.71 7.55
N ASN A 41 -18.09 11.18 8.21
CA ASN A 41 -18.18 9.90 8.90
C ASN A 41 -17.30 9.91 10.16
N ARG A 42 -17.94 9.68 11.31
CA ARG A 42 -17.29 9.73 12.63
C ARG A 42 -16.18 8.68 12.85
N LYS A 43 -16.05 7.69 11.98
CA LYS A 43 -14.94 6.73 12.05
C LYS A 43 -13.58 7.36 11.72
N TYR A 44 -13.58 8.51 11.05
CA TYR A 44 -12.39 9.30 10.76
C TYR A 44 -12.23 10.42 11.78
N VAL A 45 -11.00 10.66 12.25
CA VAL A 45 -10.73 11.68 13.29
C VAL A 45 -11.18 13.07 12.86
N SER A 46 -10.94 13.42 11.59
CA SER A 46 -11.40 14.69 11.00
C SER A 46 -12.86 14.68 10.53
N GLY A 47 -13.56 13.55 10.66
CA GLY A 47 -14.87 13.34 10.06
C GLY A 47 -14.84 13.12 8.54
N ASN A 48 -13.71 13.35 7.87
CA ASN A 48 -13.54 13.25 6.43
C ASN A 48 -12.41 12.29 6.08
N GLN A 49 -12.72 11.28 5.27
CA GLN A 49 -11.80 10.22 4.89
C GLN A 49 -10.51 10.76 4.23
N VAL A 50 -10.63 11.74 3.35
CA VAL A 50 -9.49 12.24 2.58
C VAL A 50 -8.53 13.00 3.50
N TRP A 51 -9.04 13.89 4.34
CA TRP A 51 -8.22 14.66 5.28
C TRP A 51 -7.57 13.79 6.36
N ASP A 52 -8.30 12.79 6.85
CA ASP A 52 -7.76 11.81 7.81
C ASP A 52 -6.61 11.02 7.17
N ASN A 53 -6.80 10.57 5.93
CA ASN A 53 -5.78 9.83 5.20
C ASN A 53 -4.54 10.68 4.87
N ILE A 54 -4.72 11.94 4.48
CA ILE A 54 -3.62 12.90 4.28
C ILE A 54 -2.83 13.07 5.57
N PHE A 55 -3.53 13.27 6.70
CA PHE A 55 -2.88 13.43 8.00
C PHE A 55 -2.01 12.22 8.35
N TRP A 56 -2.56 11.00 8.35
CA TRP A 56 -1.81 9.80 8.70
C TRP A 56 -0.66 9.52 7.73
N SER A 57 -0.88 9.71 6.44
CA SER A 57 0.15 9.50 5.41
C SER A 57 1.31 10.47 5.55
N CYS A 58 1.01 11.77 5.72
CA CYS A 58 2.07 12.79 5.77
C CYS A 58 2.73 12.89 7.15
N ALA A 59 1.93 12.96 8.23
CA ALA A 59 2.45 13.17 9.57
C ALA A 59 3.17 11.94 10.13
N SER A 60 2.73 10.74 9.80
CA SER A 60 3.31 9.49 10.29
C SER A 60 4.06 8.72 9.20
N GLY A 61 3.40 8.39 8.09
CA GLY A 61 3.98 7.54 7.04
C GLY A 61 5.26 8.09 6.45
N ILE A 62 5.23 9.32 5.96
CA ILE A 62 6.41 9.99 5.36
C ILE A 62 7.48 10.27 6.41
N THR A 63 7.10 10.58 7.65
CA THR A 63 8.05 10.82 8.73
C THR A 63 8.84 9.55 9.07
N ILE A 64 8.16 8.42 9.24
CA ILE A 64 8.81 7.14 9.56
C ILE A 64 9.61 6.61 8.37
N ALA A 65 9.10 6.74 7.13
CA ALA A 65 9.84 6.43 5.93
C ALA A 65 11.16 7.21 5.84
N THR A 66 11.11 8.51 6.14
CA THR A 66 12.31 9.36 6.17
C THR A 66 13.25 8.98 7.31
N ALA A 67 12.73 8.57 8.47
CA ALA A 67 13.55 8.11 9.57
C ALA A 67 14.37 6.86 9.21
N TYR A 68 13.78 5.90 8.49
CA TYR A 68 14.51 4.75 7.93
C TYR A 68 15.61 5.18 6.95
N GLU A 69 15.33 6.11 6.05
CA GLU A 69 16.35 6.64 5.14
C GLU A 69 17.49 7.31 5.90
N VAL A 70 17.16 8.13 6.91
CA VAL A 70 18.17 8.80 7.76
C VAL A 70 19.03 7.78 8.50
N PHE A 71 18.41 6.73 9.05
CA PHE A 71 19.14 5.64 9.72
C PHE A 71 20.18 5.01 8.77
N PHE A 72 19.80 4.66 7.53
CA PHE A 72 20.74 4.08 6.57
C PHE A 72 21.83 5.07 6.15
N MET A 73 21.49 6.33 5.86
CA MET A 73 22.49 7.32 5.46
C MET A 73 23.46 7.63 6.59
N TRP A 74 22.96 7.67 7.82
CA TRP A 74 23.81 7.81 9.00
C TRP A 74 24.72 6.59 9.19
N GLY A 75 24.18 5.38 9.06
CA GLY A 75 24.95 4.14 9.17
C GLY A 75 26.05 4.04 8.11
N TYR A 76 25.76 4.45 6.88
CA TYR A 76 26.75 4.50 5.79
C TYR A 76 27.82 5.57 6.02
N ALA A 77 27.44 6.75 6.49
CA ALA A 77 28.39 7.84 6.77
C ALA A 77 29.36 7.54 7.91
N ASN A 78 29.01 6.56 8.78
CA ASN A 78 29.84 6.14 9.91
C ASN A 78 30.44 4.73 9.72
N ASP A 79 30.40 4.16 8.49
CA ASP A 79 30.91 2.82 8.16
C ASP A 79 30.35 1.69 9.04
N LEU A 80 29.13 1.88 9.57
CA LEU A 80 28.46 0.88 10.41
C LEU A 80 27.64 -0.15 9.63
N LEU A 81 27.31 0.17 8.38
CA LEU A 81 26.49 -0.68 7.51
C LEU A 81 27.24 -0.95 6.18
N PRO A 82 27.06 -2.13 5.60
CA PRO A 82 27.73 -2.49 4.35
C PRO A 82 27.12 -1.72 3.17
N PHE A 83 27.94 -0.99 2.41
CA PHE A 83 27.51 -0.28 1.21
C PHE A 83 28.63 -0.20 0.15
N TYR A 84 28.26 0.23 -1.05
CA TYR A 84 29.18 0.63 -2.12
C TYR A 84 28.64 1.86 -2.83
N LEU A 85 29.57 2.71 -3.34
CA LEU A 85 29.22 3.91 -4.09
C LEU A 85 29.38 3.74 -5.60
N ASP A 86 30.32 2.90 -6.02
CA ASP A 86 30.60 2.68 -7.43
C ASP A 86 29.82 1.48 -7.96
N TRP A 87 28.61 1.78 -8.46
CA TRP A 87 27.76 0.74 -9.06
C TRP A 87 28.38 0.06 -10.29
N LYS A 88 29.32 0.74 -10.99
CA LYS A 88 30.01 0.19 -12.16
C LYS A 88 30.96 -0.96 -11.79
N LYS A 89 31.48 -0.97 -10.56
CA LYS A 89 32.24 -2.09 -10.02
C LYS A 89 31.37 -3.27 -9.57
N HIS A 90 30.07 -3.00 -9.32
CA HIS A 90 29.12 -3.99 -8.83
C HIS A 90 27.83 -4.03 -9.67
N PRO A 91 27.89 -4.02 -11.02
CA PRO A 91 26.71 -3.82 -11.87
C PRO A 91 25.67 -4.94 -11.71
N ILE A 92 26.13 -6.19 -11.60
CA ILE A 92 25.25 -7.35 -11.42
C ILE A 92 24.55 -7.26 -10.07
N GLY A 93 25.29 -7.01 -8.98
CA GLY A 93 24.73 -6.87 -7.65
C GLY A 93 23.72 -5.71 -7.56
N PHE A 94 24.02 -4.58 -8.21
CA PHE A 94 23.11 -3.44 -8.28
C PHE A 94 21.78 -3.81 -8.96
N VAL A 95 21.84 -4.41 -10.15
CA VAL A 95 20.65 -4.80 -10.91
C VAL A 95 19.85 -5.89 -10.18
N LEU A 96 20.55 -6.92 -9.65
CA LEU A 96 19.87 -7.98 -8.89
C LEU A 96 19.14 -7.43 -7.67
N THR A 97 19.78 -6.53 -6.90
CA THR A 97 19.14 -5.90 -5.73
C THR A 97 17.95 -5.04 -6.16
N LEU A 98 18.11 -4.23 -7.22
CA LEU A 98 17.02 -3.41 -7.75
C LEU A 98 15.78 -4.25 -8.11
N VAL A 99 16.00 -5.38 -8.79
CA VAL A 99 14.94 -6.30 -9.19
C VAL A 99 14.39 -7.09 -8.00
N ALA A 100 15.23 -7.44 -7.02
CA ALA A 100 14.80 -8.21 -5.85
C ALA A 100 13.93 -7.41 -4.87
N ILE A 101 14.09 -6.08 -4.79
CA ILE A 101 13.33 -5.22 -3.86
C ILE A 101 11.81 -5.40 -4.00
N PRO A 102 11.18 -5.34 -5.18
CA PRO A 102 9.74 -5.57 -5.34
C PRO A 102 9.28 -6.94 -4.81
N PHE A 103 10.05 -7.99 -5.10
CA PHE A 103 9.71 -9.35 -4.64
C PHE A 103 9.85 -9.47 -3.12
N TRP A 104 10.94 -8.99 -2.57
CA TRP A 104 11.14 -8.96 -1.12
C TRP A 104 10.06 -8.15 -0.41
N SER A 105 9.75 -6.94 -0.90
CA SER A 105 8.68 -6.12 -0.35
C SER A 105 7.33 -6.84 -0.36
N SER A 106 7.03 -7.61 -1.42
CA SER A 106 5.78 -8.38 -1.53
C SER A 106 5.73 -9.53 -0.53
N ILE A 107 6.83 -10.26 -0.34
CA ILE A 107 6.93 -11.35 0.66
C ILE A 107 6.79 -10.78 2.07
N HIS A 108 7.59 -9.76 2.39
CA HIS A 108 7.55 -9.08 3.67
C HIS A 108 6.16 -8.55 3.96
N PHE A 109 5.56 -7.82 3.01
CA PHE A 109 4.19 -7.30 3.14
C PHE A 109 3.19 -8.40 3.49
N TYR A 110 3.19 -9.52 2.78
CA TYR A 110 2.29 -10.62 3.06
C TYR A 110 2.45 -11.14 4.50
N LEU A 111 3.69 -11.35 4.95
CA LEU A 111 3.98 -11.88 6.28
C LEU A 111 3.53 -10.90 7.38
N ILE A 112 3.93 -9.64 7.28
CA ILE A 112 3.60 -8.64 8.30
C ILE A 112 2.12 -8.27 8.27
N HIS A 113 1.49 -8.28 7.11
CA HIS A 113 0.08 -7.98 6.95
C HIS A 113 -0.78 -9.05 7.63
N ARG A 114 -0.44 -10.32 7.48
CA ARG A 114 -1.07 -11.40 8.27
C ARG A 114 -0.85 -11.24 9.76
N LEU A 115 0.36 -10.85 10.17
CA LEU A 115 0.67 -10.56 11.58
C LEU A 115 -0.18 -9.39 12.10
N LEU A 116 -0.33 -8.34 11.32
CA LEU A 116 -1.15 -7.17 11.68
C LEU A 116 -2.65 -7.51 11.80
N HIS A 117 -3.12 -8.56 11.12
CA HIS A 117 -4.47 -9.12 11.32
C HIS A 117 -4.62 -9.98 12.57
N TRP A 118 -3.55 -10.26 13.31
CA TRP A 118 -3.67 -10.83 14.65
C TRP A 118 -4.42 -9.87 15.57
N LYS A 119 -5.47 -10.36 16.21
CA LYS A 119 -6.50 -9.55 16.92
C LYS A 119 -5.95 -8.41 17.80
N PRO A 120 -4.88 -8.60 18.63
CA PRO A 120 -4.30 -7.51 19.40
C PRO A 120 -3.67 -6.41 18.53
N LEU A 121 -2.85 -6.77 17.52
CA LEU A 121 -2.20 -5.81 16.62
C LEU A 121 -3.20 -5.12 15.70
N TYR A 122 -4.23 -5.84 15.25
CA TYR A 122 -5.31 -5.25 14.49
C TYR A 122 -5.98 -4.12 15.25
N LYS A 123 -6.39 -4.38 16.51
CA LYS A 123 -7.05 -3.38 17.35
C LYS A 123 -6.13 -2.20 17.70
N LEU A 124 -4.85 -2.48 17.94
CA LEU A 124 -3.86 -1.47 18.33
C LEU A 124 -3.51 -0.53 17.19
N ALA A 125 -3.32 -1.05 15.98
CA ALA A 125 -2.72 -0.32 14.88
C ALA A 125 -3.50 -0.45 13.55
N HIS A 126 -3.71 -1.65 13.06
CA HIS A 126 -4.16 -1.93 11.70
C HIS A 126 -5.62 -1.52 11.41
N ALA A 127 -6.45 -1.41 12.45
CA ALA A 127 -7.82 -0.89 12.33
C ALA A 127 -7.87 0.55 11.78
N VAL A 128 -6.79 1.34 11.95
CA VAL A 128 -6.69 2.68 11.37
C VAL A 128 -6.68 2.60 9.83
N HIS A 129 -5.89 1.67 9.28
CA HIS A 129 -5.82 1.42 7.85
C HIS A 129 -7.13 0.88 7.30
N HIS A 130 -7.71 -0.12 7.97
CA HIS A 130 -8.97 -0.77 7.57
C HIS A 130 -10.24 0.07 7.75
N ARG A 131 -10.16 1.26 8.34
CA ARG A 131 -11.26 2.23 8.24
C ARG A 131 -11.60 2.60 6.79
N ASN A 132 -10.64 2.45 5.89
CA ASN A 132 -10.76 2.72 4.46
C ASN A 132 -11.33 1.50 3.72
N GLU A 133 -12.59 1.14 3.95
CA GLU A 133 -13.26 0.09 3.18
C GLU A 133 -13.40 0.41 1.69
N ASN A 134 -13.58 1.67 1.37
CA ASN A 134 -13.52 2.22 0.00
C ASN A 134 -12.21 2.99 -0.10
N ILE A 135 -11.22 2.37 -0.76
CA ILE A 135 -9.87 2.92 -0.83
C ILE A 135 -9.75 4.10 -1.77
N GLY A 136 -8.81 4.98 -1.49
CA GLY A 136 -8.42 6.11 -2.33
C GLY A 136 -6.92 6.37 -2.23
N PRO A 137 -6.30 7.16 -3.12
CA PRO A 137 -4.83 7.27 -3.23
C PRO A 137 -4.13 7.61 -1.92
N TRP A 138 -4.75 8.43 -1.07
CA TRP A 138 -4.21 8.80 0.23
C TRP A 138 -4.34 7.71 1.29
N SER A 139 -5.16 6.66 1.07
CA SER A 139 -5.32 5.60 2.05
C SER A 139 -4.17 4.58 2.05
N GLY A 140 -3.31 4.58 1.03
CA GLY A 140 -2.26 3.57 0.87
C GLY A 140 -1.29 3.47 2.03
N ILE A 141 -0.88 4.61 2.58
CA ILE A 141 -0.09 4.66 3.82
C ILE A 141 -0.81 5.48 4.91
N SER A 142 -2.14 5.45 4.93
CA SER A 142 -2.92 5.96 6.06
C SER A 142 -2.99 4.88 7.14
N MET A 143 -1.98 4.84 7.99
CA MET A 143 -1.74 3.80 8.99
C MET A 143 -1.35 4.40 10.33
N HIS A 144 -1.50 3.62 11.41
CA HIS A 144 -0.99 3.97 12.72
C HIS A 144 0.55 3.95 12.74
N PRO A 145 1.25 4.79 13.54
CA PRO A 145 2.73 4.81 13.59
C PRO A 145 3.38 3.45 13.85
N ILE A 146 2.81 2.63 14.70
CA ILE A 146 3.28 1.26 14.96
C ILE A 146 3.24 0.42 13.68
N GLU A 147 2.16 0.53 12.91
CA GLU A 147 2.03 -0.17 11.64
C GLU A 147 3.06 0.34 10.61
N HIS A 148 3.32 1.65 10.54
CA HIS A 148 4.36 2.20 9.67
C HIS A 148 5.74 1.64 10.00
N ILE A 149 6.09 1.51 11.28
CA ILE A 149 7.37 0.91 11.70
C ILE A 149 7.45 -0.53 11.19
N ILE A 150 6.41 -1.32 11.40
CA ILE A 150 6.36 -2.72 10.98
C ILE A 150 6.34 -2.82 9.45
N TYR A 151 5.51 -2.04 8.77
CA TYR A 151 5.35 -2.08 7.32
C TYR A 151 6.62 -1.71 6.58
N LEU A 152 7.27 -0.62 7.01
CA LEU A 152 8.49 -0.11 6.38
C LEU A 152 9.76 -0.90 6.77
N SER A 153 9.66 -1.82 7.75
CA SER A 153 10.82 -2.62 8.19
C SER A 153 11.37 -3.55 7.10
N SER A 154 10.68 -3.74 5.97
CA SER A 154 11.23 -4.44 4.81
C SER A 154 12.57 -3.86 4.35
N ILE A 155 12.78 -2.55 4.56
CA ILE A 155 13.99 -1.84 4.19
C ILE A 155 15.23 -2.31 5.00
N LEU A 156 15.00 -2.91 6.19
CA LEU A 156 16.07 -3.43 7.04
C LEU A 156 16.86 -4.58 6.43
N ILE A 157 16.40 -5.18 5.33
CA ILE A 157 17.19 -6.17 4.57
C ILE A 157 18.54 -5.61 4.15
N HIS A 158 18.64 -4.31 3.92
CA HIS A 158 19.88 -3.64 3.54
C HIS A 158 20.92 -3.51 4.68
N VAL A 159 20.57 -3.91 5.90
CA VAL A 159 21.55 -4.06 7.00
C VAL A 159 22.50 -5.25 6.70
N VAL A 160 21.98 -6.29 6.02
CA VAL A 160 22.74 -7.50 5.70
C VAL A 160 23.09 -7.62 4.22
N VAL A 161 22.34 -6.96 3.35
CA VAL A 161 22.60 -6.94 1.91
C VAL A 161 23.35 -5.68 1.54
N THR A 162 24.63 -5.79 1.19
CA THR A 162 25.44 -4.66 0.73
C THR A 162 24.77 -3.98 -0.47
N SER A 163 24.43 -2.69 -0.31
CA SER A 163 23.60 -1.98 -1.27
C SER A 163 24.15 -0.59 -1.59
N HIS A 164 23.88 -0.13 -2.82
CA HIS A 164 24.11 1.26 -3.17
C HIS A 164 23.06 2.17 -2.47
N PRO A 165 23.42 3.34 -1.91
CA PRO A 165 22.49 4.21 -1.20
C PRO A 165 21.23 4.60 -1.98
N ILE A 166 21.29 4.68 -3.32
CA ILE A 166 20.14 4.97 -4.16
C ILE A 166 19.06 3.87 -4.06
N LEU A 167 19.43 2.63 -3.75
CA LEU A 167 18.49 1.52 -3.60
C LEU A 167 17.66 1.64 -2.31
N ILE A 168 18.18 2.31 -1.28
CA ILE A 168 17.41 2.64 -0.08
C ILE A 168 16.26 3.59 -0.44
N PHE A 169 16.56 4.64 -1.23
CA PHE A 169 15.54 5.57 -1.70
C PHE A 169 14.52 4.88 -2.62
N PHE A 170 14.99 4.03 -3.54
CA PHE A 170 14.09 3.26 -4.38
C PHE A 170 13.17 2.36 -3.55
N HIS A 171 13.70 1.63 -2.55
CA HIS A 171 12.92 0.75 -1.69
C HIS A 171 11.88 1.53 -0.88
N THR A 172 12.27 2.68 -0.32
CA THR A 172 11.33 3.57 0.39
C THR A 172 10.20 4.03 -0.52
N GLN A 173 10.52 4.48 -1.74
CA GLN A 173 9.50 4.93 -2.69
C GLN A 173 8.63 3.77 -3.20
N TRP A 174 9.21 2.59 -3.39
CA TRP A 174 8.45 1.39 -3.74
C TRP A 174 7.35 1.12 -2.72
N ASN A 175 7.67 1.19 -1.43
CA ASN A 175 6.70 0.95 -0.37
C ASN A 175 5.68 2.10 -0.21
N THR A 176 6.11 3.37 -0.30
CA THR A 176 5.22 4.51 -0.05
C THR A 176 4.39 4.88 -1.27
N ILE A 177 5.01 5.10 -2.42
CA ILE A 177 4.32 5.46 -3.67
C ILE A 177 3.59 4.25 -4.25
N GLY A 178 4.19 3.05 -4.15
CA GLY A 178 3.53 1.81 -4.54
C GLY A 178 2.23 1.57 -3.77
N ALA A 179 2.21 1.83 -2.46
CA ALA A 179 0.99 1.76 -1.67
C ALA A 179 -0.05 2.80 -2.10
N ALA A 180 0.35 4.05 -2.36
CA ALA A 180 -0.57 5.09 -2.85
C ALA A 180 -1.19 4.74 -4.21
N THR A 181 -0.41 4.17 -5.14
CA THR A 181 -0.92 3.73 -6.44
C THR A 181 -1.82 2.51 -6.33
N SER A 182 -1.45 1.52 -5.52
CA SER A 182 -2.27 0.31 -5.32
C SER A 182 -3.61 0.60 -4.64
N HIS A 183 -3.72 1.70 -3.89
CA HIS A 183 -4.94 2.17 -3.24
C HIS A 183 -5.66 3.27 -4.04
N ALA A 184 -5.32 3.48 -5.31
CA ALA A 184 -5.97 4.52 -6.11
C ALA A 184 -7.50 4.38 -6.20
N GLY A 185 -8.07 3.21 -5.88
CA GLY A 185 -9.50 2.91 -5.99
C GLY A 185 -9.93 2.59 -7.42
N PHE A 186 -8.97 2.56 -8.34
CA PHE A 186 -9.14 2.26 -9.76
C PHE A 186 -8.12 1.22 -10.23
N GLU A 187 -8.54 0.37 -11.16
CA GLU A 187 -7.66 -0.64 -11.76
C GLU A 187 -6.53 -0.01 -12.60
N SER A 188 -6.87 1.03 -13.34
CA SER A 188 -5.93 1.67 -14.27
C SER A 188 -6.30 3.11 -14.59
N ILE A 189 -5.30 3.88 -15.03
CA ILE A 189 -5.54 5.07 -15.84
C ILE A 189 -5.89 4.60 -17.26
N SER A 190 -6.99 5.14 -17.81
CA SER A 190 -7.47 4.78 -19.14
C SER A 190 -7.40 5.97 -20.09
N PHE A 191 -7.01 5.71 -21.33
CA PHE A 191 -7.07 6.68 -22.41
C PHE A 191 -7.89 6.09 -23.57
N ARG A 192 -8.90 6.82 -24.03
CA ARG A 192 -9.84 6.36 -25.06
C ARG A 192 -10.42 4.97 -24.77
N GLY A 193 -10.78 4.72 -23.49
CA GLY A 193 -11.38 3.45 -23.06
C GLY A 193 -10.38 2.29 -22.87
N LYS A 194 -9.10 2.44 -23.23
CA LYS A 194 -8.06 1.41 -23.07
C LYS A 194 -7.22 1.68 -21.82
N PRO A 195 -6.85 0.65 -21.04
CA PRO A 195 -5.93 0.82 -19.93
C PRO A 195 -4.54 1.16 -20.45
N VAL A 196 -3.96 2.24 -19.92
CA VAL A 196 -2.61 2.70 -20.28
C VAL A 196 -1.62 2.43 -19.15
N PHE A 197 -2.05 2.62 -17.91
CA PHE A 197 -1.21 2.44 -16.74
C PHE A 197 -2.00 1.71 -15.64
N LEU A 198 -1.53 0.52 -15.27
CA LEU A 198 -2.13 -0.27 -14.19
C LEU A 198 -1.77 0.34 -12.83
N LEU A 199 -2.73 0.42 -11.94
CA LEU A 199 -2.59 1.00 -10.60
C LEU A 199 -2.75 -0.06 -9.53
N GLY A 200 -3.98 -0.27 -9.08
CA GLY A 200 -4.32 -1.20 -8.02
C GLY A 200 -4.87 -2.52 -8.53
N SER A 201 -5.07 -3.45 -7.60
CA SER A 201 -5.79 -4.68 -7.86
C SER A 201 -7.10 -4.71 -7.09
N PHE A 202 -8.15 -5.24 -7.74
CA PHE A 202 -9.44 -5.44 -7.08
C PHE A 202 -9.36 -6.42 -5.90
N HIS A 203 -8.40 -7.31 -5.93
CA HIS A 203 -8.04 -8.21 -4.85
C HIS A 203 -7.82 -7.49 -3.52
N HIS A 204 -7.05 -6.40 -3.56
CA HIS A 204 -6.73 -5.61 -2.38
C HIS A 204 -7.94 -4.78 -1.90
N GLN A 205 -8.74 -4.24 -2.83
CA GLN A 205 -10.01 -3.61 -2.49
C GLN A 205 -10.95 -4.59 -1.76
N LEU A 206 -10.99 -5.86 -2.19
CA LEU A 206 -11.78 -6.89 -1.51
C LEU A 206 -11.25 -7.20 -0.11
N HIS A 207 -9.92 -7.16 0.08
CA HIS A 207 -9.31 -7.29 1.39
C HIS A 207 -9.77 -6.18 2.35
N HIS A 208 -9.73 -4.92 1.91
CA HIS A 208 -10.25 -3.80 2.71
C HIS A 208 -11.74 -3.93 3.05
N ARG A 209 -12.49 -4.57 2.18
CA ARG A 209 -13.94 -4.78 2.39
C ARG A 209 -14.24 -5.95 3.32
N PHE A 210 -13.45 -7.03 3.27
CA PHE A 210 -13.77 -8.31 3.91
C PHE A 210 -12.70 -8.81 4.90
N HIS A 211 -11.63 -8.12 5.09
CA HIS A 211 -10.56 -8.26 6.09
C HIS A 211 -9.92 -9.65 6.25
N SER A 212 -10.65 -10.74 5.99
CA SER A 212 -10.22 -12.13 6.25
C SER A 212 -9.67 -12.86 5.03
N CYS A 213 -9.45 -12.16 3.91
CA CYS A 213 -8.94 -12.75 2.66
C CYS A 213 -8.00 -11.79 1.94
N ASN A 214 -7.23 -12.30 0.97
CA ASN A 214 -6.41 -11.50 0.04
C ASN A 214 -5.35 -10.61 0.72
N TYR A 215 -4.62 -11.14 1.70
CA TYR A 215 -3.60 -10.39 2.46
C TYR A 215 -2.42 -9.90 1.61
N GLY A 216 -2.23 -10.42 0.42
CA GLY A 216 -1.20 -10.00 -0.54
C GLY A 216 -1.24 -10.80 -1.82
N ASN A 217 -0.52 -10.32 -2.84
CA ASN A 217 -0.53 -10.94 -4.16
C ASN A 217 0.52 -12.05 -4.33
N PHE A 218 1.40 -12.25 -3.32
CA PHE A 218 2.54 -13.12 -3.43
C PHE A 218 2.34 -14.45 -2.71
N LEU A 219 2.60 -15.56 -3.40
CA LEU A 219 2.82 -16.93 -2.92
C LEU A 219 1.62 -17.74 -2.40
N VAL A 220 0.53 -17.22 -1.91
CA VAL A 220 -0.48 -18.08 -1.28
C VAL A 220 -1.86 -17.90 -1.88
N ARG A 221 -2.15 -18.71 -2.88
CA ARG A 221 -3.50 -18.81 -3.48
C ARG A 221 -4.61 -19.24 -2.50
N ARG A 222 -4.25 -19.69 -1.32
CA ARG A 222 -5.23 -20.11 -0.29
C ARG A 222 -6.11 -18.97 0.22
N ASP A 223 -5.55 -17.77 0.32
CA ASP A 223 -6.26 -16.58 0.77
C ASP A 223 -6.90 -15.82 -0.38
N GLN A 224 -6.63 -16.25 -1.62
CA GLN A 224 -7.13 -15.63 -2.83
C GLN A 224 -8.37 -16.39 -3.31
N TRP A 225 -9.51 -15.76 -3.28
CA TRP A 225 -10.75 -16.40 -3.64
C TRP A 225 -11.52 -15.73 -4.79
N PHE A 226 -11.06 -14.55 -5.21
CA PHE A 226 -11.63 -13.86 -6.36
C PHE A 226 -10.59 -13.62 -7.44
N GLY A 227 -11.03 -13.68 -8.69
CA GLY A 227 -10.32 -13.10 -9.81
C GLY A 227 -10.33 -11.57 -9.74
N THR A 228 -9.57 -10.94 -10.61
CA THR A 228 -9.47 -9.48 -10.73
C THR A 228 -10.63 -8.87 -11.52
N ASP A 229 -11.48 -9.68 -12.13
CA ASP A 229 -12.54 -9.21 -13.01
C ASP A 229 -13.69 -8.59 -12.22
N HIS A 230 -13.91 -7.33 -12.45
CA HIS A 230 -15.04 -6.57 -11.94
C HIS A 230 -15.39 -5.44 -12.91
N ASP A 231 -16.64 -5.01 -12.87
CA ASP A 231 -17.18 -3.91 -13.65
C ASP A 231 -17.72 -2.75 -12.79
N GLY A 232 -17.58 -2.88 -11.47
CA GLY A 232 -18.08 -1.91 -10.48
C GLY A 232 -19.60 -1.88 -10.32
N THR A 233 -20.33 -2.78 -10.98
CA THR A 233 -21.79 -2.81 -10.90
C THR A 233 -22.29 -3.40 -9.59
N ALA A 234 -23.55 -3.08 -9.21
CA ALA A 234 -24.22 -3.63 -8.05
C ALA A 234 -24.37 -5.17 -8.16
N GLU A 235 -24.51 -5.69 -9.37
CA GLU A 235 -24.64 -7.13 -9.64
C GLU A 235 -23.31 -7.85 -9.36
N THR A 236 -22.19 -7.32 -9.85
CA THR A 236 -20.86 -7.85 -9.55
C THR A 236 -20.61 -7.86 -8.05
N TRP A 237 -20.93 -6.78 -7.33
CA TRP A 237 -20.81 -6.73 -5.88
C TRP A 237 -21.75 -7.73 -5.17
N ALA A 238 -22.96 -7.93 -5.65
CA ALA A 238 -23.87 -8.92 -5.10
C ALA A 238 -23.33 -10.35 -5.29
N ARG A 239 -22.77 -10.65 -6.47
CA ARG A 239 -22.11 -11.94 -6.77
C ARG A 239 -20.90 -12.18 -5.86
N ILE A 240 -20.07 -11.15 -5.65
CA ILE A 240 -18.90 -11.21 -4.77
C ILE A 240 -19.32 -11.47 -3.33
N ARG A 241 -20.33 -10.76 -2.81
CA ARG A 241 -20.87 -11.01 -1.46
C ARG A 241 -21.38 -12.44 -1.29
N ARG A 242 -22.14 -12.98 -2.24
CA ARG A 242 -22.59 -14.37 -2.19
C ARG A 242 -21.42 -15.37 -2.11
N ARG A 243 -20.37 -15.16 -2.91
CA ARG A 243 -19.17 -16.00 -2.88
C ARG A 243 -18.39 -15.88 -1.57
N HIS A 244 -18.33 -14.67 -1.00
CA HIS A 244 -17.68 -14.43 0.29
C HIS A 244 -18.32 -15.27 1.39
N HIS A 245 -19.65 -15.22 1.55
CA HIS A 245 -20.35 -16.00 2.56
C HIS A 245 -20.12 -17.51 2.42
N GLY A 246 -19.86 -18.01 1.21
CA GLY A 246 -19.57 -19.43 0.97
C GLY A 246 -18.11 -19.87 1.21
N LYS A 247 -17.13 -18.94 1.17
CA LYS A 247 -15.70 -19.30 1.20
C LYS A 247 -14.89 -18.69 2.34
N CYS A 248 -15.29 -17.52 2.79
CA CYS A 248 -14.66 -16.82 3.92
C CYS A 248 -15.60 -16.80 5.13
N SER A 249 -16.47 -17.78 5.28
CA SER A 249 -17.17 -17.98 6.56
C SER A 249 -16.13 -18.06 7.66
N PRO A 250 -16.24 -17.31 8.76
CA PRO A 250 -15.35 -17.49 9.89
C PRO A 250 -15.39 -18.98 10.23
N ALA A 251 -14.21 -19.59 10.35
CA ALA A 251 -14.10 -20.81 11.12
C ALA A 251 -14.82 -20.48 12.43
N ALA A 252 -15.88 -21.19 12.70
CA ALA A 252 -16.77 -20.99 13.82
C ALA A 252 -15.98 -20.53 15.01
N ASP A 253 -16.41 -19.45 15.62
CA ASP A 253 -15.98 -19.06 16.96
C ASP A 253 -16.24 -20.25 17.86
N GLY A 254 -15.27 -21.13 17.91
CA GLY A 254 -15.24 -22.25 18.81
C GLY A 254 -14.76 -21.73 20.17
N GLY A 255 -15.71 -21.71 21.11
CA GLY A 255 -15.47 -21.78 22.51
C GLY A 255 -14.70 -20.60 23.17
#